data_876662e45faf01a4ca55fb5ed6c425d9
#
_entry.id   876662e45faf01a4ca55fb5ed6c425d9
#
_cell.length_a   1.000
_cell.length_b   1.000
_cell.length_c   1.000
_cell.angle_alpha   90.00
_cell.angle_beta   90.00
_cell.angle_gamma   90.00
#
_symmetry.space_group_name_H-M   'P 1'
#
loop_
_entity.id
_entity.type
_entity.pdbx_description
1 polymer ?
#
loop_
_entity_poly.entity_id
_entity_poly.type
_entity_poly.pdbx_seq_one_letter_code
_entity_poly.pdbx_strand_id
1 'polypeptide(L)'
;ASLLTDDYEEMSDMFKNEFSGMGIEFTDEEVAEMSDTMSKLLNKLSYTAEIQEEGKDETTVLLKVTGYSSDDMNQIMTDLMTEIQTNMDEETLTALMTGDEEATMALMQDVIKQVIAKFGEMEPTTETTDVTVKCEKMKVEVSGKEKVSWMPSDMDKFVDDLENASFK
;
A
#
# COMPACT_ATOMS: atom_id res chain seq x y z
N ALA A 1 14.46 -3.95 -10.67
CA ALA A 1 13.23 -4.46 -11.28
C ALA A 1 12.15 -4.38 -10.21
N SER A 2 11.17 -3.54 -10.43
CA SER A 2 10.05 -3.34 -9.51
C SER A 2 9.19 -4.61 -9.49
N LEU A 3 9.11 -5.26 -8.35
CA LEU A 3 8.14 -6.34 -8.11
C LEU A 3 6.74 -5.78 -7.76
N LEU A 4 6.65 -4.45 -7.56
CA LEU A 4 5.46 -3.78 -7.06
C LEU A 4 4.78 -2.84 -8.08
N THR A 5 5.23 -2.78 -9.34
CA THR A 5 4.77 -1.74 -10.29
C THR A 5 4.08 -2.25 -11.55
N ASP A 6 3.88 -3.53 -11.75
CA ASP A 6 3.30 -4.03 -13.01
C ASP A 6 1.76 -4.22 -12.98
N ASP A 7 1.08 -3.94 -11.84
CA ASP A 7 -0.37 -4.14 -11.76
C ASP A 7 -1.14 -2.91 -11.28
N TYR A 8 -1.01 -1.81 -12.04
CA TYR A 8 -1.89 -0.65 -11.88
C TYR A 8 -3.37 -1.04 -12.07
N GLU A 9 -3.67 -1.95 -13.00
CA GLU A 9 -5.02 -2.46 -13.23
C GLU A 9 -5.51 -3.27 -12.01
N GLU A 10 -4.66 -4.17 -11.45
CA GLU A 10 -5.01 -4.94 -10.24
C GLU A 10 -5.29 -4.04 -9.05
N MET A 11 -4.47 -3.02 -8.83
CA MET A 11 -4.66 -2.07 -7.72
C MET A 11 -5.96 -1.26 -7.90
N SER A 12 -6.25 -0.81 -9.12
CA SER A 12 -7.50 -0.12 -9.44
C SER A 12 -8.72 -1.00 -9.21
N ASP A 13 -8.64 -2.27 -9.63
CA ASP A 13 -9.72 -3.24 -9.45
C ASP A 13 -9.92 -3.60 -7.96
N MET A 14 -8.83 -3.70 -7.20
CA MET A 14 -8.88 -3.92 -5.76
C MET A 14 -9.59 -2.77 -5.05
N PHE A 15 -9.22 -1.51 -5.32
CA PHE A 15 -9.89 -0.34 -4.76
C PHE A 15 -11.39 -0.32 -5.10
N LYS A 16 -11.74 -0.54 -6.38
CA LYS A 16 -13.15 -0.58 -6.80
C LYS A 16 -13.94 -1.64 -6.04
N ASN A 17 -13.41 -2.85 -5.95
CA ASN A 17 -14.09 -3.96 -5.29
C ASN A 17 -14.26 -3.75 -3.79
N GLU A 18 -13.22 -3.26 -3.12
CA GLU A 18 -13.24 -3.05 -1.67
C GLU A 18 -14.22 -1.95 -1.28
N PHE A 19 -14.17 -0.81 -1.94
CA PHE A 19 -15.06 0.31 -1.63
C PHE A 19 -16.50 0.10 -2.10
N SER A 20 -16.72 -0.55 -3.25
CA SER A 20 -18.07 -0.94 -3.69
C SER A 20 -18.73 -1.91 -2.71
N GLY A 21 -17.94 -2.80 -2.07
CA GLY A 21 -18.42 -3.68 -1.00
C GLY A 21 -18.95 -2.92 0.22
N MET A 22 -18.45 -1.71 0.45
CA MET A 22 -18.90 -0.80 1.51
C MET A 22 -20.01 0.17 1.04
N GLY A 23 -20.45 0.06 -0.22
CA GLY A 23 -21.44 0.95 -0.82
C GLY A 23 -20.87 2.29 -1.28
N ILE A 24 -19.53 2.45 -1.30
CA ILE A 24 -18.87 3.68 -1.73
C ILE A 24 -18.46 3.52 -3.18
N GLU A 25 -18.94 4.39 -4.06
CA GLU A 25 -18.66 4.36 -5.49
C GLU A 25 -17.73 5.50 -5.86
N PHE A 26 -16.54 5.17 -6.39
CA PHE A 26 -15.60 6.13 -6.96
C PHE A 26 -15.69 6.09 -8.48
N THR A 27 -15.49 7.22 -9.12
CA THR A 27 -15.32 7.32 -10.56
C THR A 27 -13.98 6.69 -11.01
N ASP A 28 -13.89 6.31 -12.28
CA ASP A 28 -12.64 5.78 -12.83
C ASP A 28 -11.46 6.75 -12.69
N GLU A 29 -11.74 8.06 -12.78
CA GLU A 29 -10.72 9.11 -12.62
C GLU A 29 -10.22 9.18 -11.16
N GLU A 30 -11.11 9.12 -10.18
CA GLU A 30 -10.75 9.11 -8.75
C GLU A 30 -9.96 7.86 -8.38
N VAL A 31 -10.38 6.70 -8.85
CA VAL A 31 -9.62 5.45 -8.64
C VAL A 31 -8.23 5.52 -9.26
N ALA A 32 -8.13 6.08 -10.48
CA ALA A 32 -6.84 6.27 -11.13
C ALA A 32 -5.91 7.20 -10.33
N GLU A 33 -6.43 8.31 -9.79
CA GLU A 33 -5.67 9.24 -8.97
C GLU A 33 -5.20 8.61 -7.64
N MET A 34 -6.09 7.85 -6.98
CA MET A 34 -5.75 7.12 -5.76
C MET A 34 -4.66 6.06 -6.03
N SER A 35 -4.81 5.29 -7.11
CA SER A 35 -3.85 4.26 -7.51
C SER A 35 -2.49 4.86 -7.86
N ASP A 36 -2.45 6.00 -8.56
CA ASP A 36 -1.22 6.73 -8.88
C ASP A 36 -0.54 7.24 -7.60
N THR A 37 -1.30 7.74 -6.64
CA THR A 37 -0.78 8.21 -5.36
C THR A 37 -0.17 7.06 -4.56
N MET A 38 -0.86 5.92 -4.45
CA MET A 38 -0.34 4.73 -3.77
C MET A 38 0.89 4.15 -4.49
N SER A 39 0.89 4.14 -5.81
CA SER A 39 2.05 3.72 -6.60
C SER A 39 3.27 4.62 -6.35
N LYS A 40 3.07 5.93 -6.29
CA LYS A 40 4.13 6.88 -5.93
C LYS A 40 4.66 6.65 -4.52
N LEU A 41 3.77 6.38 -3.55
CA LEU A 41 4.15 6.05 -2.19
C LEU A 41 5.05 4.80 -2.17
N LEU A 42 4.62 3.70 -2.78
CA LEU A 42 5.39 2.47 -2.85
C LEU A 42 6.74 2.66 -3.58
N ASN A 43 6.79 3.47 -4.61
CA ASN A 43 8.02 3.78 -5.35
C ASN A 43 9.04 4.61 -4.58
N LYS A 44 8.66 5.27 -3.49
CA LYS A 44 9.60 5.96 -2.58
C LYS A 44 10.34 4.97 -1.67
N LEU A 45 9.80 3.77 -1.45
CA LEU A 45 10.48 2.74 -0.65
C LEU A 45 11.75 2.29 -1.34
N SER A 46 12.78 2.03 -0.56
CA SER A 46 14.06 1.51 -1.04
C SER A 46 14.48 0.28 -0.25
N TYR A 47 15.27 -0.55 -0.87
CA TYR A 47 15.85 -1.70 -0.20
C TYR A 47 17.28 -1.95 -0.66
N THR A 48 18.05 -2.60 0.20
CA THR A 48 19.31 -3.22 -0.15
C THR A 48 19.25 -4.72 0.13
N ALA A 49 19.94 -5.51 -0.65
CA ALA A 49 19.96 -6.97 -0.53
C ALA A 49 21.38 -7.48 -0.34
N GLU A 50 21.58 -8.34 0.67
CA GLU A 50 22.84 -8.98 0.97
C GLU A 50 22.65 -10.49 1.03
N ILE A 51 23.49 -11.25 0.32
CA ILE A 51 23.49 -12.71 0.43
C ILE A 51 24.16 -13.08 1.76
N GLN A 52 23.41 -13.75 2.65
CA GLN A 52 23.90 -14.22 3.95
C GLN A 52 24.51 -15.62 3.85
N GLU A 53 23.83 -16.51 3.13
CA GLU A 53 24.25 -17.87 2.89
C GLU A 53 24.03 -18.22 1.43
N GLU A 54 25.07 -18.70 0.76
CA GLU A 54 25.00 -19.14 -0.63
C GLU A 54 25.12 -20.67 -0.69
N GLY A 55 24.05 -21.32 -1.13
CA GLY A 55 23.99 -22.76 -1.39
C GLY A 55 23.82 -23.04 -2.88
N LYS A 56 23.90 -24.34 -3.24
CA LYS A 56 23.77 -24.76 -4.63
C LYS A 56 22.35 -24.56 -5.17
N ASP A 57 21.34 -24.89 -4.36
CA ASP A 57 19.93 -24.91 -4.75
C ASP A 57 19.07 -24.02 -3.84
N GLU A 58 19.62 -23.57 -2.70
CA GLU A 58 18.99 -22.66 -1.74
C GLU A 58 19.98 -21.52 -1.43
N THR A 59 19.45 -20.34 -1.14
CA THR A 59 20.21 -19.19 -0.67
C THR A 59 19.39 -18.39 0.34
N THR A 60 20.05 -17.75 1.31
CA THR A 60 19.42 -16.83 2.24
C THR A 60 19.85 -15.41 1.91
N VAL A 61 18.89 -14.54 1.72
CA VAL A 61 19.09 -13.12 1.42
C VAL A 61 18.54 -12.28 2.57
N LEU A 62 19.35 -11.34 3.04
CA LEU A 62 18.89 -10.28 3.94
C LEU A 62 18.53 -9.06 3.11
N LEU A 63 17.26 -8.64 3.21
CA LEU A 63 16.79 -7.36 2.69
C LEU A 63 16.74 -6.37 3.83
N LYS A 64 17.26 -5.16 3.60
CA LYS A 64 17.06 -4.01 4.48
C LYS A 64 16.11 -3.06 3.78
N VAL A 65 14.89 -2.96 4.28
CA VAL A 65 13.79 -2.23 3.65
C VAL A 65 13.52 -0.95 4.42
N THR A 66 13.44 0.19 3.73
CA THR A 66 12.89 1.42 4.33
C THR A 66 11.38 1.28 4.45
N GLY A 67 10.78 1.96 5.41
CA GLY A 67 9.34 1.90 5.65
C GLY A 67 8.77 3.27 6.01
N TYR A 68 7.47 3.31 6.23
CA TYR A 68 6.76 4.47 6.74
C TYR A 68 6.51 4.31 8.24
N SER A 69 6.54 5.42 8.95
CA SER A 69 6.29 5.45 10.39
C SER A 69 4.79 5.28 10.68
N SER A 70 4.44 4.26 11.48
CA SER A 70 3.07 4.09 11.97
C SER A 70 2.62 5.28 12.84
N ASP A 71 3.55 5.89 13.58
CA ASP A 71 3.26 7.07 14.39
C ASP A 71 2.89 8.27 13.50
N ASP A 72 3.62 8.47 12.40
CA ASP A 72 3.31 9.54 11.44
C ASP A 72 1.97 9.28 10.73
N MET A 73 1.67 8.04 10.37
CA MET A 73 0.35 7.67 9.82
C MET A 73 -0.78 7.94 10.83
N ASN A 74 -0.59 7.55 12.08
CA ASN A 74 -1.57 7.82 13.15
C ASN A 74 -1.75 9.33 13.41
N GLN A 75 -0.67 10.11 13.31
CA GLN A 75 -0.75 11.56 13.45
C GLN A 75 -1.55 12.18 12.29
N ILE A 76 -1.26 11.78 11.05
CA ILE A 76 -2.02 12.21 9.87
C ILE A 76 -3.51 11.92 10.03
N MET A 77 -3.87 10.70 10.47
CA MET A 77 -5.26 10.33 10.71
C MET A 77 -5.92 11.19 11.79
N THR A 78 -5.20 11.46 12.88
CA THR A 78 -5.68 12.28 14.00
C THR A 78 -5.92 13.73 13.56
N ASP A 79 -4.96 14.28 12.83
CA ASP A 79 -5.02 15.66 12.33
C ASP A 79 -6.16 15.81 11.32
N LEU A 80 -6.31 14.86 10.41
CA LEU A 80 -7.39 14.85 9.42
C LEU A 80 -8.76 14.74 10.09
N MET A 81 -8.93 13.84 11.06
CA MET A 81 -10.20 13.73 11.79
C MET A 81 -10.54 15.01 12.56
N THR A 82 -9.54 15.69 13.09
CA THR A 82 -9.70 16.98 13.78
C THR A 82 -10.10 18.07 12.77
N GLU A 83 -9.47 18.08 11.60
CA GLU A 83 -9.77 19.02 10.51
C GLU A 83 -11.22 18.85 10.01
N ILE A 84 -11.64 17.60 9.76
CA ILE A 84 -13.00 17.28 9.35
C ILE A 84 -14.00 17.76 10.41
N GLN A 85 -13.79 17.44 11.68
CA GLN A 85 -14.69 17.87 12.76
C GLN A 85 -14.78 19.38 12.88
N THR A 86 -13.68 20.08 12.63
CA THR A 86 -13.62 21.56 12.79
C THR A 86 -14.28 22.27 11.60
N ASN A 87 -14.13 21.70 10.39
CA ASN A 87 -14.59 22.31 9.14
C ASN A 87 -15.96 21.79 8.67
N MET A 88 -16.52 20.80 9.39
CA MET A 88 -17.85 20.28 9.06
C MET A 88 -18.90 21.38 9.23
N ASP A 89 -19.63 21.66 8.15
CA ASP A 89 -20.70 22.64 8.19
C ASP A 89 -21.96 22.09 8.89
N GLU A 90 -22.85 23.02 9.27
CA GLU A 90 -24.08 22.71 10.01
C GLU A 90 -25.05 21.84 9.19
N GLU A 91 -25.00 21.93 7.85
CA GLU A 91 -25.83 21.16 6.95
C GLU A 91 -25.38 19.69 6.91
N THR A 92 -24.09 19.44 6.72
CA THR A 92 -23.48 18.11 6.77
C THR A 92 -23.70 17.46 8.14
N LEU A 93 -23.47 18.20 9.23
CA LEU A 93 -23.70 17.69 10.57
C LEU A 93 -25.16 17.29 10.79
N THR A 94 -26.11 18.12 10.31
CA THR A 94 -27.55 17.83 10.42
C THR A 94 -27.93 16.60 9.60
N ALA A 95 -27.41 16.46 8.36
CA ALA A 95 -27.65 15.31 7.51
C ALA A 95 -27.15 14.01 8.17
N LEU A 96 -25.96 14.01 8.75
CA LEU A 96 -25.42 12.87 9.50
C LEU A 96 -26.28 12.52 10.73
N MET A 97 -26.74 13.53 11.49
CA MET A 97 -27.60 13.32 12.66
C MET A 97 -28.99 12.78 12.30
N THR A 98 -29.48 13.08 11.12
CA THR A 98 -30.79 12.59 10.61
C THR A 98 -30.66 11.23 9.91
N GLY A 99 -29.45 10.71 9.74
CA GLY A 99 -29.20 9.42 9.09
C GLY A 99 -29.36 9.49 7.57
N ASP A 100 -28.99 10.61 6.97
CA ASP A 100 -28.95 10.77 5.52
C ASP A 100 -27.80 9.91 4.95
N GLU A 101 -28.17 8.83 4.28
CA GLU A 101 -27.21 7.86 3.72
C GLU A 101 -26.34 8.50 2.62
N GLU A 102 -26.93 9.35 1.77
CA GLU A 102 -26.23 10.01 0.66
C GLU A 102 -25.14 10.97 1.20
N ALA A 103 -25.51 11.80 2.18
CA ALA A 103 -24.56 12.71 2.84
C ALA A 103 -23.44 11.95 3.58
N THR A 104 -23.78 10.84 4.23
CA THR A 104 -22.81 9.98 4.91
C THR A 104 -21.81 9.39 3.91
N MET A 105 -22.29 8.87 2.78
CA MET A 105 -21.43 8.30 1.75
C MET A 105 -20.53 9.34 1.10
N ALA A 106 -21.06 10.53 0.80
CA ALA A 106 -20.27 11.64 0.24
C ALA A 106 -19.14 12.05 1.19
N LEU A 107 -19.43 12.14 2.49
CA LEU A 107 -18.39 12.43 3.50
C LEU A 107 -17.33 11.33 3.55
N MET A 108 -17.74 10.06 3.54
CA MET A 108 -16.79 8.94 3.54
C MET A 108 -15.88 8.94 2.32
N GLN A 109 -16.43 9.21 1.11
CA GLN A 109 -15.63 9.36 -0.11
C GLN A 109 -14.59 10.46 0.04
N ASP A 110 -15.00 11.62 0.54
CA ASP A 110 -14.09 12.76 0.72
C ASP A 110 -12.98 12.45 1.75
N VAL A 111 -13.32 11.83 2.87
CA VAL A 111 -12.36 11.36 3.88
C VAL A 111 -11.34 10.40 3.28
N ILE A 112 -11.78 9.39 2.53
CA ILE A 112 -10.87 8.41 1.91
C ILE A 112 -9.90 9.10 0.95
N LYS A 113 -10.39 10.01 0.11
CA LYS A 113 -9.54 10.78 -0.81
C LYS A 113 -8.50 11.60 -0.07
N GLN A 114 -8.91 12.30 0.99
CA GLN A 114 -7.99 13.10 1.81
C GLN A 114 -6.96 12.24 2.51
N VAL A 115 -7.34 11.08 3.06
CA VAL A 115 -6.40 10.12 3.68
C VAL A 115 -5.34 9.68 2.67
N ILE A 116 -5.76 9.24 1.49
CA ILE A 116 -4.83 8.76 0.45
C ILE A 116 -3.91 9.90 -0.01
N ALA A 117 -4.45 11.10 -0.21
CA ALA A 117 -3.65 12.26 -0.61
C ALA A 117 -2.58 12.60 0.46
N LYS A 118 -2.96 12.59 1.74
CA LYS A 118 -2.03 12.86 2.85
C LYS A 118 -0.97 11.77 2.98
N PHE A 119 -1.33 10.50 2.83
CA PHE A 119 -0.35 9.42 2.80
C PHE A 119 0.62 9.55 1.61
N GLY A 120 0.14 9.99 0.45
CA GLY A 120 0.99 10.25 -0.71
C GLY A 120 2.07 11.31 -0.48
N GLU A 121 1.87 12.22 0.49
CA GLU A 121 2.86 13.23 0.90
C GLU A 121 3.94 12.70 1.85
N MET A 122 3.74 11.50 2.44
CA MET A 122 4.70 10.93 3.39
C MET A 122 6.04 10.63 2.74
N GLU A 123 7.10 10.73 3.54
CA GLU A 123 8.44 10.30 3.18
C GLU A 123 8.83 9.07 4.00
N PRO A 124 9.50 8.08 3.37
CA PRO A 124 9.98 6.91 4.10
C PRO A 124 10.97 7.30 5.20
N THR A 125 10.99 6.53 6.27
CA THR A 125 11.99 6.69 7.33
C THR A 125 13.39 6.34 6.79
N THR A 126 14.42 6.90 7.41
CA THR A 126 15.82 6.54 7.09
C THR A 126 16.25 5.22 7.75
N GLU A 127 15.49 4.75 8.72
CA GLU A 127 15.71 3.48 9.38
C GLU A 127 15.21 2.33 8.50
N THR A 128 15.96 1.24 8.47
CA THR A 128 15.58 0.03 7.72
C THR A 128 15.14 -1.07 8.66
N THR A 129 14.22 -1.90 8.18
CA THR A 129 13.81 -3.15 8.82
C THR A 129 14.44 -4.32 8.07
N ASP A 130 14.98 -5.26 8.81
CA ASP A 130 15.64 -6.44 8.26
C ASP A 130 14.60 -7.53 7.96
N VAL A 131 14.56 -7.97 6.70
CA VAL A 131 13.71 -9.07 6.23
C VAL A 131 14.60 -10.18 5.71
N THR A 132 14.53 -11.35 6.32
CA THR A 132 15.33 -12.52 5.90
C THR A 132 14.50 -13.41 4.99
N VAL A 133 14.96 -13.59 3.75
CA VAL A 133 14.28 -14.35 2.70
C VAL A 133 15.07 -15.59 2.34
N LYS A 134 14.43 -16.76 2.46
CA LYS A 134 14.96 -17.99 1.87
C LYS A 134 14.51 -18.08 0.42
N CYS A 135 15.46 -18.24 -0.49
CA CYS A 135 15.21 -18.36 -1.92
C CYS A 135 15.65 -19.72 -2.43
N GLU A 136 14.89 -20.27 -3.34
CA GLU A 136 15.17 -21.52 -4.05
C GLU A 136 15.26 -21.28 -5.55
N LYS A 137 16.04 -22.15 -6.24
CA LYS A 137 16.08 -22.14 -7.69
C LYS A 137 14.78 -22.73 -8.25
N MET A 138 14.06 -21.91 -8.96
CA MET A 138 12.82 -22.31 -9.65
C MET A 138 12.95 -22.09 -11.14
N LYS A 139 12.28 -22.95 -11.92
CA LYS A 139 12.07 -22.71 -13.33
C LYS A 139 10.89 -21.78 -13.52
N VAL A 140 11.12 -20.64 -14.12
CA VAL A 140 10.09 -19.64 -14.44
C VAL A 140 10.03 -19.46 -15.95
N GLU A 141 8.83 -19.28 -16.48
CA GLU A 141 8.63 -18.96 -17.88
C GLU A 141 8.60 -17.44 -18.06
N VAL A 142 9.53 -16.89 -18.83
CA VAL A 142 9.58 -15.46 -19.15
C VAL A 142 9.54 -15.32 -20.68
N SER A 143 8.48 -14.72 -21.19
CA SER A 143 8.28 -14.50 -22.65
C SER A 143 8.37 -15.79 -23.46
N GLY A 144 7.75 -16.88 -22.97
CA GLY A 144 7.72 -18.18 -23.65
C GLY A 144 9.05 -18.97 -23.59
N LYS A 145 9.96 -18.60 -22.69
CA LYS A 145 11.23 -19.31 -22.48
C LYS A 145 11.42 -19.69 -21.01
N GLU A 146 11.75 -20.96 -20.76
CA GLU A 146 12.15 -21.40 -19.44
C GLU A 146 13.48 -20.73 -19.03
N LYS A 147 13.48 -20.13 -17.85
CA LYS A 147 14.70 -19.63 -17.17
C LYS A 147 14.75 -20.18 -15.77
N VAL A 148 15.94 -20.37 -15.24
CA VAL A 148 16.15 -20.65 -13.83
C VAL A 148 16.33 -19.31 -13.12
N SER A 149 15.52 -19.05 -12.12
CA SER A 149 15.57 -17.85 -11.29
C SER A 149 15.56 -18.23 -9.82
N TRP A 150 16.12 -17.37 -8.98
CA TRP A 150 15.97 -17.46 -7.53
C TRP A 150 14.65 -16.81 -7.15
N MET A 151 13.81 -17.54 -6.45
CA MET A 151 12.49 -17.09 -5.99
C MET A 151 12.38 -17.36 -4.49
N PRO A 152 11.65 -16.53 -3.73
CA PRO A 152 11.30 -16.85 -2.36
C PRO A 152 10.68 -18.24 -2.28
N SER A 153 11.14 -19.07 -1.33
CA SER A 153 10.58 -20.42 -1.13
C SER A 153 9.16 -20.39 -0.55
N ASP A 154 8.80 -19.30 0.08
CA ASP A 154 7.47 -19.00 0.62
C ASP A 154 7.11 -17.56 0.23
N MET A 155 6.29 -17.42 -0.84
CA MET A 155 5.94 -16.13 -1.40
C MET A 155 4.97 -15.38 -0.49
N ASP A 156 4.02 -16.07 0.12
CA ASP A 156 3.01 -15.44 1.00
C ASP A 156 3.70 -14.83 2.21
N LYS A 157 4.56 -15.61 2.88
CA LYS A 157 5.37 -15.10 3.98
C LYS A 157 6.27 -13.92 3.55
N PHE A 158 6.85 -13.98 2.37
CA PHE A 158 7.70 -12.90 1.86
C PHE A 158 6.92 -11.60 1.68
N VAL A 159 5.71 -11.67 1.15
CA VAL A 159 4.82 -10.50 1.00
C VAL A 159 4.46 -9.95 2.38
N ASP A 160 4.01 -10.80 3.30
CA ASP A 160 3.66 -10.39 4.68
C ASP A 160 4.85 -9.71 5.39
N ASP A 161 6.06 -10.29 5.28
CA ASP A 161 7.27 -9.73 5.89
C ASP A 161 7.63 -8.36 5.28
N LEU A 162 7.44 -8.17 3.96
CA LEU A 162 7.66 -6.88 3.29
C LEU A 162 6.63 -5.83 3.71
N GLU A 163 5.36 -6.19 3.80
CA GLU A 163 4.30 -5.28 4.27
C GLU A 163 4.60 -4.81 5.69
N ASN A 164 4.91 -5.75 6.60
CA ASN A 164 5.27 -5.42 7.99
C ASN A 164 6.55 -4.56 8.10
N ALA A 165 7.49 -4.71 7.17
CA ALA A 165 8.70 -3.90 7.13
C ALA A 165 8.45 -2.51 6.55
N SER A 166 7.44 -2.37 5.69
CA SER A 166 7.09 -1.13 4.99
C SER A 166 6.23 -0.18 5.84
N PHE A 167 5.50 -0.72 6.81
CA PHE A 167 4.60 0.04 7.70
C PHE A 167 4.92 -0.32 9.16
N LYS A 168 5.81 0.42 9.80
CA LYS A 168 6.35 0.15 11.15
C LYS A 168 6.14 1.28 12.15
#